data_ce7200d352ea22a78fc6aea07d3347bd
#
_entry.id   ce7200d352ea22a78fc6aea07d3347bd
#
_cell.length_a   1.000
_cell.length_b   1.000
_cell.length_c   1.000
_cell.angle_alpha   90.00
_cell.angle_beta   90.00
_cell.angle_gamma   90.00
#
_symmetry.space_group_name_H-M   'P 1'
#
loop_
_entity.id
_entity.type
_entity.pdbx_description
1 polymer ?
#
loop_
_entity_poly.entity_id
_entity_poly.type
_entity_poly.pdbx_seq_one_letter_code
_entity_poly.pdbx_strand_id
1 'polypeptide(L)'
;IYNSIQILIGIEFSEPHLFPTEFEDYSSMPFDYILGSIHHCYGSVFPGAKNIEESKAIDEYYNLMLKSIQTCEFQAMAHIDFPRRYFDNWNVSDTIMDEILNAMIKKDIILEVNTSSIMNASDEPLPRYSIIDRYVQLGGRRVVLGSDAHISVKLGNAFSSVVRKLPNTCVIGYFKNRVLKNPETIFHL
;
A
#
# COMPACT_ATOMS: atom_id res chain seq x y z
N ILE A 1 -2.31 -1.84 -32.70
CA ILE A 1 -2.05 -0.48 -32.24
C ILE A 1 -1.49 -0.47 -30.80
N TYR A 2 -1.54 -1.57 -30.07
CA TYR A 2 -1.05 -1.66 -28.68
C TYR A 2 0.15 -2.61 -28.53
N ASN A 3 1.01 -2.71 -29.53
CA ASN A 3 2.19 -3.60 -29.53
C ASN A 3 3.29 -3.22 -28.51
N SER A 4 3.07 -2.17 -27.71
CA SER A 4 4.04 -1.66 -26.74
C SER A 4 3.58 -1.73 -25.28
N ILE A 5 2.39 -2.29 -24.98
CA ILE A 5 1.93 -2.43 -23.60
C ILE A 5 2.39 -3.77 -23.04
N GLN A 6 3.16 -3.73 -21.97
CA GLN A 6 3.50 -4.90 -21.19
C GLN A 6 2.49 -5.06 -20.06
N ILE A 7 1.89 -6.25 -19.95
CA ILE A 7 1.02 -6.61 -18.83
C ILE A 7 1.84 -7.44 -17.84
N LEU A 8 1.86 -7.02 -16.59
CA LEU A 8 2.49 -7.71 -15.48
C LEU A 8 1.39 -8.22 -14.55
N ILE A 9 1.60 -9.37 -13.94
CA ILE A 9 0.59 -10.04 -13.11
C ILE A 9 1.02 -9.99 -11.65
N GLY A 10 0.23 -9.33 -10.81
CA GLY A 10 0.42 -9.31 -9.38
C GLY A 10 -0.80 -9.85 -8.63
N ILE A 11 -0.64 -10.05 -7.35
CA ILE A 11 -1.71 -10.39 -6.42
C ILE A 11 -1.66 -9.47 -5.21
N GLU A 12 -2.82 -9.01 -4.74
CA GLU A 12 -2.97 -8.48 -3.41
C GLU A 12 -3.42 -9.61 -2.47
N PHE A 13 -2.62 -9.85 -1.42
CA PHE A 13 -2.90 -10.88 -0.43
C PHE A 13 -3.15 -10.22 0.93
N SER A 14 -4.37 -10.42 1.42
CA SER A 14 -4.83 -9.82 2.68
C SER A 14 -4.46 -10.70 3.88
N GLU A 15 -4.02 -10.08 4.98
CA GLU A 15 -3.64 -10.73 6.24
C GLU A 15 -2.70 -11.95 6.06
N PRO A 16 -1.56 -11.83 5.35
CA PRO A 16 -0.72 -12.99 5.03
C PRO A 16 -0.23 -13.75 6.29
N HIS A 17 -0.07 -13.06 7.41
CA HIS A 17 0.33 -13.67 8.69
C HIS A 17 -0.74 -14.55 9.33
N LEU A 18 -2.02 -14.45 8.92
CA LEU A 18 -3.11 -15.30 9.41
C LEU A 18 -3.29 -16.56 8.54
N PHE A 19 -2.83 -16.50 7.30
CA PHE A 19 -2.98 -17.58 6.31
C PHE A 19 -1.61 -17.98 5.73
N PRO A 20 -0.67 -18.46 6.59
CA PRO A 20 0.70 -18.71 6.17
C PRO A 20 0.83 -19.79 5.10
N THR A 21 0.01 -20.83 5.16
CA THR A 21 0.04 -21.93 4.17
C THR A 21 -0.43 -21.45 2.81
N GLU A 22 -1.58 -20.79 2.76
CA GLU A 22 -2.14 -20.23 1.54
C GLU A 22 -1.20 -19.15 0.97
N PHE A 23 -0.61 -18.35 1.83
CA PHE A 23 0.35 -17.34 1.41
C PHE A 23 1.61 -17.96 0.80
N GLU A 24 2.13 -19.05 1.36
CA GLU A 24 3.27 -19.79 0.79
C GLU A 24 2.93 -20.37 -0.58
N ASP A 25 1.74 -20.99 -0.71
CA ASP A 25 1.25 -21.52 -1.98
C ASP A 25 1.19 -20.44 -3.06
N TYR A 26 0.54 -19.30 -2.78
CA TYR A 26 0.48 -18.18 -3.73
C TYR A 26 1.85 -17.55 -3.97
N SER A 27 2.71 -17.49 -2.96
CA SER A 27 4.07 -16.98 -3.10
C SER A 27 4.94 -17.83 -4.00
N SER A 28 4.64 -19.10 -4.17
CA SER A 28 5.32 -20.00 -5.10
C SER A 28 4.94 -19.77 -6.57
N MET A 29 3.80 -19.11 -6.83
CA MET A 29 3.31 -18.85 -8.18
C MET A 29 4.11 -17.75 -8.89
N PRO A 30 4.15 -17.73 -10.25
CA PRO A 30 4.97 -16.80 -11.02
C PRO A 30 4.35 -15.41 -11.13
N PHE A 31 3.94 -14.82 -10.03
CA PHE A 31 3.52 -13.42 -9.99
C PHE A 31 4.71 -12.47 -10.14
N ASP A 32 4.52 -11.39 -10.88
CA ASP A 32 5.48 -10.31 -10.98
C ASP A 32 5.64 -9.57 -9.66
N TYR A 33 4.56 -9.52 -8.83
CA TYR A 33 4.64 -8.94 -7.53
C TYR A 33 3.50 -9.38 -6.60
N ILE A 34 3.75 -9.34 -5.28
CA ILE A 34 2.79 -9.56 -4.22
C ILE A 34 2.68 -8.30 -3.40
N LEU A 35 1.45 -7.80 -3.28
CA LEU A 35 1.05 -6.70 -2.44
C LEU A 35 0.44 -7.26 -1.16
N GLY A 36 1.07 -7.02 -0.01
CA GLY A 36 0.48 -7.38 1.28
C GLY A 36 -0.52 -6.33 1.72
N SER A 37 -1.65 -6.73 2.31
CA SER A 37 -2.66 -5.80 2.82
C SER A 37 -3.25 -6.25 4.15
N ILE A 38 -3.90 -5.31 4.84
CA ILE A 38 -4.70 -5.56 6.04
C ILE A 38 -6.09 -4.94 5.83
N HIS A 39 -7.12 -5.77 5.89
CA HIS A 39 -8.52 -5.37 5.71
C HIS A 39 -9.40 -5.72 6.91
N HIS A 40 -8.85 -6.40 7.92
CA HIS A 40 -9.55 -6.83 9.11
C HIS A 40 -9.16 -6.03 10.35
N CYS A 41 -10.09 -5.97 11.29
CA CYS A 41 -9.86 -5.49 12.63
C CYS A 41 -10.76 -6.30 13.58
N TYR A 42 -10.18 -6.93 14.59
CA TYR A 42 -10.86 -7.85 15.53
C TYR A 42 -11.71 -8.92 14.82
N GLY A 43 -11.16 -9.55 13.80
CA GLY A 43 -11.82 -10.59 13.02
C GLY A 43 -12.96 -10.13 12.10
N SER A 44 -13.19 -8.82 11.99
CA SER A 44 -14.19 -8.23 11.12
C SER A 44 -13.54 -7.44 9.98
N VAL A 45 -13.99 -7.67 8.74
CA VAL A 45 -13.58 -6.83 7.61
C VAL A 45 -14.13 -5.41 7.74
N PHE A 46 -13.40 -4.41 7.27
CA PHE A 46 -13.96 -3.09 7.07
C PHE A 46 -15.01 -3.12 5.92
N PRO A 47 -16.16 -2.44 6.08
CA PRO A 47 -16.56 -1.46 7.09
C PRO A 47 -17.22 -2.04 8.37
N GLY A 48 -17.27 -3.35 8.58
CA GLY A 48 -17.91 -3.97 9.75
C GLY A 48 -17.32 -3.54 11.09
N ALA A 49 -16.04 -3.18 11.10
CA ALA A 49 -15.32 -2.70 12.27
C ALA A 49 -15.70 -1.28 12.76
N LYS A 50 -16.64 -0.59 12.11
CA LYS A 50 -17.05 0.78 12.48
C LYS A 50 -17.58 0.96 13.90
N ASN A 51 -18.05 -0.12 14.53
CA ASN A 51 -18.56 -0.09 15.89
C ASN A 51 -17.46 -0.30 16.95
N ILE A 52 -16.22 -0.51 16.53
CA ILE A 52 -15.07 -0.65 17.42
C ILE A 52 -14.61 0.76 17.81
N GLU A 53 -14.26 0.93 19.08
CA GLU A 53 -13.62 2.17 19.52
C GLU A 53 -12.37 2.46 18.68
N GLU A 54 -12.27 3.67 18.14
CA GLU A 54 -11.25 4.03 17.13
C GLU A 54 -9.83 3.79 17.63
N SER A 55 -9.51 4.12 18.89
CA SER A 55 -8.18 3.87 19.48
C SER A 55 -7.81 2.38 19.45
N LYS A 56 -8.75 1.51 19.80
CA LYS A 56 -8.54 0.05 19.77
C LYS A 56 -8.40 -0.46 18.34
N ALA A 57 -9.18 0.11 17.42
CA ALA A 57 -9.08 -0.26 16.01
C ALA A 57 -7.73 0.14 15.41
N ILE A 58 -7.19 1.30 15.79
CA ILE A 58 -5.85 1.77 15.40
C ILE A 58 -4.79 0.78 15.91
N ASP A 59 -4.78 0.49 17.20
CA ASP A 59 -3.79 -0.40 17.81
C ASP A 59 -3.80 -1.78 17.15
N GLU A 60 -5.00 -2.37 16.99
CA GLU A 60 -5.14 -3.69 16.38
C GLU A 60 -4.68 -3.70 14.93
N TYR A 61 -5.13 -2.73 14.12
CA TYR A 61 -4.79 -2.66 12.70
C TYR A 61 -3.28 -2.59 12.47
N TYR A 62 -2.58 -1.72 13.21
CA TYR A 62 -1.14 -1.57 13.04
C TYR A 62 -0.34 -2.71 13.67
N ASN A 63 -0.85 -3.37 14.72
CA ASN A 63 -0.27 -4.60 15.26
C ASN A 63 -0.33 -5.75 14.22
N LEU A 64 -1.47 -5.93 13.55
CA LEU A 64 -1.62 -6.91 12.47
C LEU A 64 -0.69 -6.59 11.29
N MET A 65 -0.59 -5.31 10.92
CA MET A 65 0.31 -4.85 9.85
C MET A 65 1.78 -5.13 10.20
N LEU A 66 2.21 -4.76 11.40
CA LEU A 66 3.57 -5.00 11.86
C LEU A 66 3.89 -6.50 11.87
N LYS A 67 2.97 -7.33 12.33
CA LYS A 67 3.12 -8.78 12.31
C LYS A 67 3.28 -9.32 10.88
N SER A 68 2.45 -8.86 9.94
CA SER A 68 2.58 -9.21 8.52
C SER A 68 3.95 -8.82 7.96
N ILE A 69 4.39 -7.59 8.20
CA ILE A 69 5.69 -7.09 7.78
C ILE A 69 6.82 -7.95 8.36
N GLN A 70 6.73 -8.33 9.63
CA GLN A 70 7.80 -9.08 10.30
C GLN A 70 7.90 -10.53 9.87
N THR A 71 6.77 -11.18 9.55
CA THR A 71 6.70 -12.63 9.37
C THR A 71 6.51 -13.09 7.93
N CYS A 72 6.11 -12.20 7.01
CA CYS A 72 5.81 -12.57 5.63
C CYS A 72 6.75 -11.85 4.64
N GLU A 73 6.91 -12.44 3.46
CA GLU A 73 7.79 -11.94 2.40
C GLU A 73 6.95 -11.50 1.19
N PHE A 74 6.69 -10.20 1.09
CA PHE A 74 5.99 -9.57 -0.04
C PHE A 74 6.71 -8.29 -0.47
N GLN A 75 6.43 -7.78 -1.67
CA GLN A 75 7.22 -6.72 -2.27
C GLN A 75 6.77 -5.31 -1.88
N ALA A 76 5.47 -5.12 -1.64
CA ALA A 76 4.94 -3.83 -1.23
C ALA A 76 3.80 -3.99 -0.23
N MET A 77 3.60 -2.96 0.60
CA MET A 77 2.49 -2.88 1.56
C MET A 77 1.44 -1.91 1.05
N ALA A 78 0.21 -2.40 0.93
CA ALA A 78 -0.94 -1.65 0.43
C ALA A 78 -1.42 -0.60 1.43
N HIS A 79 -1.87 0.53 0.92
CA HIS A 79 -2.73 1.54 1.56
C HIS A 79 -2.70 1.55 3.10
N ILE A 80 -1.54 1.77 3.70
CA ILE A 80 -1.27 1.56 5.14
C ILE A 80 -2.15 2.37 6.11
N ASP A 81 -2.92 3.34 5.64
CA ASP A 81 -3.94 4.05 6.42
C ASP A 81 -5.38 3.79 5.88
N PHE A 82 -5.60 2.60 5.31
CA PHE A 82 -6.87 2.18 4.71
C PHE A 82 -8.11 2.42 5.60
N PRO A 83 -8.08 2.19 6.94
CA PRO A 83 -9.25 2.41 7.78
C PRO A 83 -9.73 3.86 7.83
N ARG A 84 -8.92 4.83 7.40
CA ARG A 84 -9.33 6.24 7.24
C ARG A 84 -10.56 6.42 6.34
N ARG A 85 -10.89 5.41 5.52
CA ARG A 85 -12.13 5.38 4.73
C ARG A 85 -13.39 5.22 5.59
N TYR A 86 -13.26 4.73 6.81
CA TYR A 86 -14.37 4.26 7.64
C TYR A 86 -14.45 4.97 8.99
N PHE A 87 -13.41 5.66 9.40
CA PHE A 87 -13.32 6.41 10.64
C PHE A 87 -13.07 7.89 10.35
N ASP A 88 -13.81 8.78 11.03
CA ASP A 88 -13.73 10.23 10.78
C ASP A 88 -12.40 10.83 11.28
N ASN A 89 -11.82 10.27 12.34
CA ASN A 89 -10.65 10.80 13.04
C ASN A 89 -9.49 9.79 13.10
N TRP A 90 -9.21 9.06 12.01
CA TRP A 90 -8.11 8.09 11.98
C TRP A 90 -6.74 8.78 12.18
N ASN A 91 -6.42 9.07 13.45
CA ASN A 91 -5.19 9.74 13.86
C ASN A 91 -4.27 8.76 14.56
N VAL A 92 -3.25 8.31 13.84
CA VAL A 92 -2.22 7.41 14.34
C VAL A 92 -1.10 8.21 14.98
N SER A 93 -0.58 7.75 16.11
CA SER A 93 0.58 8.39 16.72
C SER A 93 1.83 8.25 15.83
N ASP A 94 2.70 9.25 15.87
CA ASP A 94 3.97 9.21 15.14
C ASP A 94 4.80 7.98 15.52
N THR A 95 4.74 7.56 16.78
CA THR A 95 5.49 6.38 17.27
C THR A 95 5.05 5.10 16.55
N ILE A 96 3.75 4.85 16.45
CA ILE A 96 3.21 3.66 15.74
C ILE A 96 3.57 3.73 14.26
N MET A 97 3.36 4.91 13.64
CA MET A 97 3.64 5.08 12.22
C MET A 97 5.13 4.91 11.92
N ASP A 98 6.01 5.48 12.74
CA ASP A 98 7.46 5.32 12.61
C ASP A 98 7.89 3.86 12.73
N GLU A 99 7.30 3.10 13.64
CA GLU A 99 7.58 1.67 13.79
C GLU A 99 7.25 0.90 12.51
N ILE A 100 6.06 1.13 11.94
CA ILE A 100 5.63 0.51 10.67
C ILE A 100 6.58 0.89 9.52
N LEU A 101 6.82 2.19 9.33
CA LEU A 101 7.64 2.67 8.22
C LEU A 101 9.09 2.20 8.32
N ASN A 102 9.67 2.19 9.52
CA ASN A 102 11.02 1.67 9.74
C ASN A 102 11.09 0.15 9.51
N ALA A 103 10.07 -0.61 9.93
CA ALA A 103 10.01 -2.05 9.67
C ALA A 103 9.95 -2.35 8.16
N MET A 104 9.13 -1.60 7.40
CA MET A 104 9.06 -1.70 5.95
C MET A 104 10.41 -1.38 5.30
N ILE A 105 11.04 -0.26 5.66
CA ILE A 105 12.33 0.17 5.13
C ILE A 105 13.41 -0.89 5.40
N LYS A 106 13.47 -1.42 6.63
CA LYS A 106 14.43 -2.45 7.04
C LYS A 106 14.29 -3.75 6.23
N LYS A 107 13.06 -4.12 5.87
CA LYS A 107 12.76 -5.33 5.10
C LYS A 107 12.71 -5.11 3.58
N ASP A 108 12.98 -3.89 3.14
CA ASP A 108 12.87 -3.50 1.73
C ASP A 108 11.45 -3.69 1.14
N ILE A 109 10.42 -3.58 1.99
CA ILE A 109 9.02 -3.57 1.58
C ILE A 109 8.66 -2.16 1.10
N ILE A 110 8.18 -2.05 -0.12
CA ILE A 110 7.91 -0.77 -0.77
C ILE A 110 6.55 -0.21 -0.34
N LEU A 111 6.46 1.08 -0.15
CA LEU A 111 5.20 1.75 0.16
C LEU A 111 4.34 1.87 -1.10
N GLU A 112 3.11 1.35 -1.05
CA GLU A 112 2.11 1.69 -2.07
C GLU A 112 1.55 3.09 -1.82
N VAL A 113 1.40 3.85 -2.89
CA VAL A 113 0.60 5.08 -2.93
C VAL A 113 -0.66 4.79 -3.73
N ASN A 114 -1.73 4.48 -3.02
CA ASN A 114 -3.01 4.07 -3.58
C ASN A 114 -3.91 5.28 -3.82
N THR A 115 -4.37 5.45 -5.06
CA THR A 115 -5.11 6.64 -5.48
C THR A 115 -6.63 6.47 -5.45
N SER A 116 -7.14 5.31 -5.02
CA SER A 116 -8.58 5.03 -5.02
C SER A 116 -9.39 5.96 -4.10
N SER A 117 -8.79 6.51 -3.03
CA SER A 117 -9.45 7.48 -2.14
C SER A 117 -9.79 8.79 -2.85
N ILE A 118 -8.95 9.24 -3.79
CA ILE A 118 -9.14 10.51 -4.53
C ILE A 118 -10.42 10.45 -5.38
N MET A 119 -10.80 9.26 -5.85
CA MET A 119 -12.06 9.07 -6.57
C MET A 119 -13.30 9.19 -5.69
N ASN A 120 -13.14 9.02 -4.40
CA ASN A 120 -14.21 9.07 -3.40
C ASN A 120 -14.26 10.44 -2.69
N ALA A 121 -13.87 11.50 -3.40
CA ALA A 121 -13.86 12.90 -2.95
C ALA A 121 -12.83 13.22 -1.84
N SER A 122 -11.80 12.40 -1.65
CA SER A 122 -10.64 12.75 -0.86
C SER A 122 -9.62 13.51 -1.72
N ASP A 123 -8.95 14.52 -1.13
CA ASP A 123 -7.85 15.22 -1.79
C ASP A 123 -6.50 14.51 -1.61
N GLU A 124 -6.49 13.37 -0.90
CA GLU A 124 -5.29 12.64 -0.53
C GLU A 124 -5.36 11.17 -0.91
N PRO A 125 -4.22 10.56 -1.30
CA PRO A 125 -4.11 9.12 -1.51
C PRO A 125 -4.15 8.34 -0.18
N LEU A 126 -3.96 7.05 -0.26
CA LEU A 126 -3.66 6.15 0.86
C LEU A 126 -2.23 5.62 0.69
N PRO A 127 -1.32 5.92 1.60
CA PRO A 127 -1.51 6.80 2.74
C PRO A 127 -1.54 8.28 2.36
N ARG A 128 -2.01 9.11 3.33
CA ARG A 128 -2.00 10.57 3.18
C ARG A 128 -0.59 11.11 2.97
N TYR A 129 -0.47 12.30 2.36
CA TYR A 129 0.83 12.89 2.03
C TYR A 129 1.76 13.06 3.22
N SER A 130 1.24 13.40 4.41
CA SER A 130 2.06 13.52 5.62
C SER A 130 2.77 12.22 6.01
N ILE A 131 2.15 11.07 5.78
CA ILE A 131 2.79 9.76 6.00
C ILE A 131 3.85 9.47 4.94
N ILE A 132 3.60 9.85 3.69
CA ILE A 132 4.59 9.73 2.60
C ILE A 132 5.81 10.61 2.90
N ASP A 133 5.59 11.85 3.35
CA ASP A 133 6.67 12.74 3.78
C ASP A 133 7.48 12.14 4.94
N ARG A 134 6.78 11.54 5.91
CA ARG A 134 7.42 10.86 7.03
C ARG A 134 8.25 9.64 6.58
N TYR A 135 7.72 8.83 5.66
CA TYR A 135 8.46 7.72 5.05
C TYR A 135 9.78 8.19 4.43
N VAL A 136 9.74 9.32 3.70
CA VAL A 136 10.95 9.91 3.11
C VAL A 136 11.92 10.44 4.16
N GLN A 137 11.43 11.09 5.24
CA GLN A 137 12.26 11.57 6.36
C GLN A 137 13.00 10.42 7.05
N LEU A 138 12.35 9.26 7.19
CA LEU A 138 12.94 8.05 7.77
C LEU A 138 13.90 7.31 6.84
N GLY A 139 14.07 7.76 5.60
CA GLY A 139 15.03 7.20 4.64
C GLY A 139 14.40 6.38 3.52
N GLY A 140 13.07 6.19 3.52
CA GLY A 140 12.35 5.59 2.40
C GLY A 140 12.48 6.44 1.14
N ARG A 141 12.53 5.81 -0.04
CA ARG A 141 12.69 6.53 -1.31
C ARG A 141 11.83 5.97 -2.42
N ARG A 142 11.50 4.70 -2.35
CA ARG A 142 10.83 3.98 -3.42
C ARG A 142 9.35 3.78 -3.09
N VAL A 143 8.49 4.06 -4.05
CA VAL A 143 7.04 3.86 -3.94
C VAL A 143 6.53 3.16 -5.20
N VAL A 144 5.39 2.49 -5.08
CA VAL A 144 4.60 2.01 -6.22
C VAL A 144 3.26 2.73 -6.23
N LEU A 145 2.69 2.93 -7.41
CA LEU A 145 1.35 3.51 -7.54
C LEU A 145 0.31 2.40 -7.72
N GLY A 146 -0.77 2.48 -6.95
CA GLY A 146 -1.94 1.63 -7.09
C GLY A 146 -3.20 2.47 -7.35
N SER A 147 -4.01 2.11 -8.33
CA SER A 147 -5.33 2.73 -8.52
C SER A 147 -6.46 1.94 -7.87
N ASP A 148 -6.17 0.71 -7.45
CA ASP A 148 -7.14 -0.21 -6.85
C ASP A 148 -8.42 -0.29 -7.70
N ALA A 149 -8.21 -0.42 -9.03
CA ALA A 149 -9.25 -0.30 -10.03
C ALA A 149 -10.01 -1.61 -10.20
N HIS A 150 -11.26 -1.65 -9.77
CA HIS A 150 -12.17 -2.77 -9.97
C HIS A 150 -13.04 -2.64 -11.24
N ILE A 151 -12.91 -1.51 -11.94
CA ILE A 151 -13.55 -1.25 -13.24
C ILE A 151 -12.58 -0.46 -14.14
N SER A 152 -12.67 -0.66 -15.46
CA SER A 152 -11.70 -0.14 -16.43
C SER A 152 -11.51 1.37 -16.40
N VAL A 153 -12.59 2.13 -16.18
CA VAL A 153 -12.54 3.61 -16.13
C VAL A 153 -11.76 4.15 -14.91
N LYS A 154 -11.46 3.29 -13.93
CA LYS A 154 -10.68 3.66 -12.74
C LYS A 154 -9.20 3.35 -12.87
N LEU A 155 -8.79 2.69 -13.93
CA LEU A 155 -7.40 2.28 -14.12
C LEU A 155 -6.48 3.51 -14.25
N GLY A 156 -5.48 3.59 -13.36
CA GLY A 156 -4.52 4.70 -13.32
C GLY A 156 -5.12 6.06 -12.94
N ASN A 157 -6.33 6.07 -12.36
CA ASN A 157 -6.99 7.32 -11.96
C ASN A 157 -6.14 8.10 -10.97
N ALA A 158 -6.09 9.42 -11.16
CA ALA A 158 -5.37 10.38 -10.34
C ALA A 158 -3.83 10.18 -10.23
N PHE A 159 -3.23 9.24 -10.97
CA PHE A 159 -1.77 9.03 -10.93
C PHE A 159 -1.01 10.33 -11.20
N SER A 160 -1.34 11.05 -12.27
CA SER A 160 -0.66 12.29 -12.64
C SER A 160 -0.77 13.37 -11.56
N SER A 161 -1.92 13.50 -10.91
CA SER A 161 -2.12 14.49 -9.84
C SER A 161 -1.34 14.15 -8.58
N VAL A 162 -1.29 12.86 -8.23
CA VAL A 162 -0.53 12.37 -7.07
C VAL A 162 0.96 12.51 -7.30
N VAL A 163 1.47 12.07 -8.45
CA VAL A 163 2.90 12.16 -8.79
C VAL A 163 3.43 13.58 -8.64
N ARG A 164 2.68 14.59 -9.07
CA ARG A 164 3.07 16.01 -8.92
C ARG A 164 3.17 16.48 -7.46
N LYS A 165 2.54 15.79 -6.53
CA LYS A 165 2.53 16.13 -5.10
C LYS A 165 3.49 15.28 -4.28
N LEU A 166 4.07 14.20 -4.86
CA LEU A 166 5.06 13.40 -4.14
C LEU A 166 6.35 14.20 -3.90
N PRO A 167 7.07 13.93 -2.80
CA PRO A 167 8.40 14.47 -2.60
C PRO A 167 9.33 14.17 -3.79
N ASN A 168 10.10 15.15 -4.25
CA ASN A 168 11.00 15.00 -5.40
C ASN A 168 12.05 13.89 -5.23
N THR A 169 12.27 13.43 -4.00
CA THR A 169 13.17 12.31 -3.68
C THR A 169 12.50 10.95 -3.78
N CYS A 170 11.18 10.90 -3.98
CA CYS A 170 10.49 9.65 -4.24
C CYS A 170 10.80 9.14 -5.64
N VAL A 171 11.14 7.87 -5.71
CA VAL A 171 11.34 7.13 -6.96
C VAL A 171 10.15 6.19 -7.14
N ILE A 172 9.38 6.42 -8.19
CA ILE A 172 8.26 5.56 -8.53
C ILE A 172 8.79 4.33 -9.26
N GLY A 173 8.42 3.15 -8.81
CA GLY A 173 8.80 1.89 -9.41
C GLY A 173 7.62 1.04 -9.83
N TYR A 174 7.92 -0.07 -10.49
CA TYR A 174 7.02 -1.18 -10.74
C TYR A 174 7.77 -2.50 -10.56
N PHE A 175 7.05 -3.58 -10.30
CA PHE A 175 7.68 -4.89 -10.15
C PHE A 175 7.56 -5.72 -11.42
N LYS A 176 8.64 -6.43 -11.74
CA LYS A 176 8.68 -7.46 -12.77
C LYS A 176 9.53 -8.61 -12.27
N ASN A 177 8.96 -9.83 -12.27
CA ASN A 177 9.60 -11.01 -11.68
C ASN A 177 10.07 -10.73 -10.24
N ARG A 178 9.24 -10.02 -9.44
CA ARG A 178 9.51 -9.60 -8.04
C ARG A 178 10.69 -8.66 -7.85
N VAL A 179 11.26 -8.16 -8.92
CA VAL A 179 12.36 -7.19 -8.88
C VAL A 179 11.80 -5.81 -9.18
N LEU A 180 12.05 -4.85 -8.28
CA LEU A 180 11.68 -3.45 -8.50
C LEU A 180 12.45 -2.88 -9.68
N LYS A 181 11.74 -2.29 -10.61
CA LYS A 181 12.26 -1.60 -11.80
C LYS A 181 11.88 -0.12 -11.73
N ASN A 182 12.78 0.71 -12.17
CA ASN A 182 12.47 2.11 -12.42
C ASN A 182 11.93 2.22 -13.83
N PRO A 183 10.82 2.92 -14.05
CA PRO A 183 10.35 3.20 -15.39
C PRO A 183 11.36 4.12 -16.09
N GLU A 184 11.85 3.72 -17.26
CA GLU A 184 12.81 4.51 -18.05
C GLU A 184 12.20 5.83 -18.53
N THR A 185 10.88 5.89 -18.59
CA THR A 185 10.12 7.09 -19.01
C THR A 185 8.67 6.92 -18.58
N ILE A 186 8.25 7.36 -17.40
CA ILE A 186 6.84 7.23 -17.08
C ILE A 186 6.05 8.53 -17.22
N PHE A 187 6.56 9.66 -17.05
CA PHE A 187 5.75 10.87 -17.10
C PHE A 187 6.53 12.06 -17.65
N HIS A 188 6.59 12.16 -18.96
CA HIS A 188 6.58 13.50 -19.57
C HIS A 188 5.13 14.00 -19.52
N LEU A 189 4.72 14.54 -18.39
CA LEU A 189 3.45 15.26 -18.22
C LEU A 189 3.70 16.75 -18.29
#